data_552bb9ac46fe8265983f4d5d9e7f2d75
#
_entry.id   552bb9ac46fe8265983f4d5d9e7f2d75
#
_cell.length_a   1.000
_cell.length_b   1.000
_cell.length_c   1.000
_cell.angle_alpha   90.00
_cell.angle_beta   90.00
_cell.angle_gamma   90.00
#
_symmetry.space_group_name_H-M   'P 1'
#
loop_
_entity.id
_entity.type
_entity.pdbx_description
1 polymer ?
#
loop_
_entity_poly.entity_id
_entity_poly.type
_entity_poly.pdbx_seq_one_letter_code
_entity_poly.pdbx_strand_id
1 'polypeptide(L)'
;MIKKLREFHTTNELAELYPQPHDHAIYGRGHGIRVNTTIQLAKDMAYQVRASSVADLSCGNGAIAKALNIGTTILGDYAKGYEYSGPLEKNISKIKDVDLYICSESIEHVEDPSSVLNSIRKKSKALVLSTPIDAWYDTNEEHYWAWNRQDVETLMMNAGWTPDVFIMLDTTVFGEPYIYGMWGCK
;
A
#
# COMPACT_ATOMS: atom_id res chain seq x y z
N MET A 1 -12.94 13.94 6.12
CA MET A 1 -11.99 14.69 7.01
C MET A 1 -10.89 13.72 7.45
N ILE A 2 -9.63 13.98 7.12
CA ILE A 2 -8.51 13.15 7.55
C ILE A 2 -8.23 13.39 9.03
N LYS A 3 -8.08 12.33 9.82
CA LYS A 3 -7.82 12.39 11.27
C LYS A 3 -6.49 11.72 11.59
N LYS A 4 -5.57 12.44 12.26
CA LYS A 4 -4.41 11.81 12.89
C LYS A 4 -4.88 11.06 14.14
N LEU A 5 -4.53 9.79 14.24
CA LEU A 5 -4.96 8.91 15.35
C LEU A 5 -3.99 8.97 16.53
N ARG A 6 -2.67 9.09 16.24
CA ARG A 6 -1.61 9.03 17.25
C ARG A 6 -0.33 9.70 16.78
N GLU A 7 0.64 9.82 17.70
CA GLU A 7 1.97 10.30 17.37
C GLU A 7 2.75 9.25 16.57
N PHE A 8 3.71 9.73 15.77
CA PHE A 8 4.55 8.88 14.95
C PHE A 8 5.60 8.16 15.80
N HIS A 9 5.87 6.91 15.45
CA HIS A 9 6.95 6.17 16.05
C HIS A 9 8.32 6.71 15.64
N THR A 10 9.27 6.62 16.55
CA THR A 10 10.68 6.88 16.24
C THR A 10 11.24 5.75 15.35
N THR A 11 12.39 6.01 14.71
CA THR A 11 13.07 4.99 13.89
C THR A 11 13.41 3.73 14.69
N ASN A 12 13.71 3.86 16.00
CA ASN A 12 14.01 2.71 16.85
C ASN A 12 12.77 1.87 17.13
N GLU A 13 11.65 2.51 17.47
CA GLU A 13 10.36 1.83 17.68
C GLU A 13 9.89 1.11 16.40
N LEU A 14 10.01 1.76 15.24
CA LEU A 14 9.69 1.10 13.96
C LEU A 14 10.60 -0.10 13.67
N ALA A 15 11.88 -0.05 14.05
CA ALA A 15 12.79 -1.18 13.85
C ALA A 15 12.44 -2.37 14.77
N GLU A 16 11.82 -2.10 15.92
CA GLU A 16 11.31 -3.14 16.83
C GLU A 16 9.98 -3.71 16.34
N LEU A 17 9.09 -2.87 15.76
CA LEU A 17 7.81 -3.28 15.19
C LEU A 17 7.98 -4.13 13.93
N TYR A 18 8.97 -3.80 13.08
CA TYR A 18 9.23 -4.49 11.81
C TYR A 18 10.56 -5.26 11.80
N PRO A 19 10.73 -6.28 12.67
CA PRO A 19 11.99 -7.04 12.75
C PRO A 19 12.22 -7.92 11.51
N GLN A 20 11.14 -8.33 10.84
CA GLN A 20 11.13 -9.17 9.64
C GLN A 20 9.97 -8.79 8.72
N PRO A 21 10.09 -9.06 7.40
CA PRO A 21 9.01 -8.83 6.47
C PRO A 21 7.72 -9.57 6.86
N HIS A 22 6.60 -8.90 6.68
CA HIS A 22 5.28 -9.45 6.96
C HIS A 22 4.98 -10.68 6.09
N ASP A 23 4.58 -11.79 6.70
CA ASP A 23 4.21 -13.00 5.96
C ASP A 23 2.69 -13.11 5.79
N HIS A 24 2.22 -12.85 4.58
CA HIS A 24 0.80 -12.88 4.25
C HIS A 24 0.14 -14.27 4.42
N ALA A 25 0.92 -15.34 4.52
CA ALA A 25 0.38 -16.70 4.64
C ALA A 25 -0.14 -17.04 6.05
N ILE A 26 0.27 -16.28 7.09
CA ILE A 26 -0.05 -16.60 8.49
C ILE A 26 -1.34 -15.94 9.00
N TYR A 27 -2.01 -15.15 8.19
CA TYR A 27 -3.19 -14.38 8.58
C TYR A 27 -4.50 -15.05 8.24
N GLY A 28 -5.60 -14.54 8.83
CA GLY A 28 -6.94 -15.08 8.71
C GLY A 28 -7.54 -15.01 7.30
N ARG A 29 -8.77 -15.53 7.20
CA ARG A 29 -9.50 -15.61 5.90
C ARG A 29 -9.72 -14.25 5.25
N GLY A 30 -10.07 -13.24 6.04
CA GLY A 30 -10.32 -11.88 5.55
C GLY A 30 -9.06 -11.28 4.92
N HIS A 31 -7.92 -11.45 5.58
CA HIS A 31 -6.62 -11.02 5.05
C HIS A 31 -6.30 -11.72 3.71
N GLY A 32 -6.48 -13.02 3.61
CA GLY A 32 -6.28 -13.77 2.37
C GLY A 32 -7.16 -13.27 1.22
N ILE A 33 -8.43 -12.94 1.50
CA ILE A 33 -9.35 -12.35 0.52
C ILE A 33 -8.83 -10.97 0.09
N ARG A 34 -8.40 -10.12 1.03
CA ARG A 34 -7.83 -8.80 0.74
C ARG A 34 -6.61 -8.91 -0.20
N VAL A 35 -5.64 -9.75 0.16
CA VAL A 35 -4.44 -9.98 -0.67
C VAL A 35 -4.82 -10.44 -2.08
N ASN A 36 -5.70 -11.43 -2.20
CA ASN A 36 -6.15 -11.93 -3.49
C ASN A 36 -6.89 -10.87 -4.32
N THR A 37 -7.73 -10.04 -3.69
CA THR A 37 -8.43 -8.95 -4.36
C THR A 37 -7.43 -7.91 -4.86
N THR A 38 -6.43 -7.56 -4.05
CA THR A 38 -5.35 -6.65 -4.47
C THR A 38 -4.55 -7.23 -5.64
N ILE A 39 -4.25 -8.53 -5.63
CA ILE A 39 -3.57 -9.21 -6.76
C ILE A 39 -4.39 -9.12 -8.04
N GLN A 40 -5.70 -9.35 -7.99
CA GLN A 40 -6.54 -9.26 -9.19
C GLN A 40 -6.61 -7.82 -9.71
N LEU A 41 -6.82 -6.85 -8.85
CA LEU A 41 -6.78 -5.44 -9.23
C LEU A 41 -5.43 -5.04 -9.85
N ALA A 42 -4.32 -5.51 -9.27
CA ALA A 42 -2.98 -5.24 -9.79
C ALA A 42 -2.74 -5.89 -11.17
N LYS A 43 -3.27 -7.10 -11.41
CA LYS A 43 -3.24 -7.76 -12.73
C LYS A 43 -4.03 -6.97 -13.76
N ASP A 44 -5.22 -6.51 -13.41
CA ASP A 44 -6.07 -5.72 -14.29
C ASP A 44 -5.41 -4.37 -14.64
N MET A 45 -4.84 -3.69 -13.66
CA MET A 45 -4.11 -2.45 -13.90
C MET A 45 -2.84 -2.68 -14.73
N ALA A 46 -2.08 -3.74 -14.45
CA ALA A 46 -0.90 -4.12 -15.23
C ALA A 46 -1.26 -4.38 -16.69
N TYR A 47 -2.37 -5.07 -16.95
CA TYR A 47 -2.88 -5.31 -18.29
C TYR A 47 -3.24 -4.00 -19.00
N GLN A 48 -3.99 -3.11 -18.33
CA GLN A 48 -4.43 -1.84 -18.88
C GLN A 48 -3.27 -0.93 -19.31
N VAL A 49 -2.18 -0.89 -18.53
CA VAL A 49 -1.02 -0.05 -18.83
C VAL A 49 0.08 -0.81 -19.59
N ARG A 50 -0.15 -2.09 -19.93
CA ARG A 50 0.83 -3.00 -20.55
C ARG A 50 2.13 -3.04 -19.74
N ALA A 51 2.01 -3.22 -18.44
CA ALA A 51 3.13 -3.17 -17.52
C ALA A 51 4.17 -4.26 -17.84
N SER A 52 5.42 -3.86 -17.92
CA SER A 52 6.60 -4.71 -17.98
C SER A 52 7.43 -4.64 -16.70
N SER A 53 7.08 -3.70 -15.81
CA SER A 53 7.76 -3.46 -14.55
C SER A 53 6.78 -3.09 -13.44
N VAL A 54 7.06 -3.57 -12.23
CA VAL A 54 6.29 -3.26 -11.01
C VAL A 54 7.23 -2.98 -9.85
N ALA A 55 6.82 -2.08 -8.96
CA ALA A 55 7.46 -1.85 -7.68
C ALA A 55 6.45 -2.01 -6.53
N ASP A 56 6.92 -2.56 -5.43
CA ASP A 56 6.23 -2.62 -4.14
C ASP A 56 7.30 -2.49 -3.03
N LEU A 57 7.35 -1.34 -2.39
CA LEU A 57 8.36 -1.01 -1.38
C LEU A 57 7.87 -1.16 0.07
N SER A 58 6.72 -1.77 0.24
CA SER A 58 6.10 -2.18 1.52
C SER A 58 5.53 -3.59 1.38
N CYS A 59 6.30 -4.46 0.74
CA CYS A 59 5.80 -5.68 0.10
C CYS A 59 5.58 -6.86 1.06
N GLY A 60 5.98 -6.76 2.33
CA GLY A 60 6.03 -7.93 3.19
C GLY A 60 6.86 -9.04 2.56
N ASN A 61 6.31 -10.25 2.41
CA ASN A 61 6.96 -11.36 1.71
C ASN A 61 6.93 -11.25 0.16
N GLY A 62 6.39 -10.15 -0.37
CA GLY A 62 6.29 -9.88 -1.80
C GLY A 62 5.17 -10.62 -2.53
N ALA A 63 4.22 -11.21 -1.82
CA ALA A 63 3.18 -12.06 -2.41
C ALA A 63 2.39 -11.36 -3.52
N ILE A 64 2.02 -10.08 -3.34
CA ILE A 64 1.20 -9.34 -4.31
C ILE A 64 1.99 -9.09 -5.59
N ALA A 65 3.16 -8.45 -5.51
CA ALA A 65 3.93 -8.09 -6.69
C ALA A 65 4.46 -9.32 -7.45
N LYS A 66 4.93 -10.36 -6.75
CA LYS A 66 5.39 -11.62 -7.35
C LYS A 66 4.29 -12.35 -8.13
N ALA A 67 3.04 -12.27 -7.67
CA ALA A 67 1.89 -12.91 -8.32
C ALA A 67 1.54 -12.32 -9.69
N LEU A 68 2.05 -11.14 -10.03
CA LEU A 68 1.86 -10.54 -11.35
C LEU A 68 2.67 -11.24 -12.44
N ASN A 69 3.81 -11.82 -12.06
CA ASN A 69 4.72 -12.52 -12.97
C ASN A 69 5.09 -11.69 -14.22
N ILE A 70 5.45 -10.42 -14.01
CA ILE A 70 5.87 -9.51 -15.07
C ILE A 70 7.39 -9.26 -15.01
N GLY A 71 7.96 -8.81 -16.13
CA GLY A 71 9.40 -8.78 -16.41
C GLY A 71 10.32 -8.28 -15.31
N THR A 72 10.10 -7.03 -14.81
CA THR A 72 10.92 -6.46 -13.73
C THR A 72 10.06 -6.26 -12.48
N THR A 73 10.46 -6.89 -11.37
CA THR A 73 9.80 -6.71 -10.07
C THR A 73 10.78 -6.13 -9.07
N ILE A 74 10.51 -4.93 -8.56
CA ILE A 74 11.28 -4.25 -7.53
C ILE A 74 10.56 -4.41 -6.21
N LEU A 75 11.22 -5.00 -5.22
CA LEU A 75 10.67 -5.24 -3.89
C LEU A 75 11.46 -4.49 -2.84
N GLY A 76 10.75 -3.98 -1.85
CA GLY A 76 11.30 -3.36 -0.65
C GLY A 76 10.34 -3.50 0.51
N ASP A 77 10.87 -3.31 1.71
CA ASP A 77 10.08 -3.34 2.94
C ASP A 77 10.80 -2.53 4.03
N TYR A 78 10.08 -2.12 5.08
CA TYR A 78 10.75 -1.50 6.22
C TYR A 78 11.74 -2.47 6.87
N ALA A 79 11.35 -3.73 6.97
CA ALA A 79 12.17 -4.81 7.49
C ALA A 79 13.40 -5.08 6.63
N LYS A 80 14.42 -5.67 7.23
CA LYS A 80 15.64 -6.09 6.53
C LYS A 80 15.35 -7.29 5.62
N GLY A 81 16.14 -7.45 4.54
CA GLY A 81 16.07 -8.59 3.64
C GLY A 81 15.85 -8.24 2.17
N TYR A 82 15.61 -6.96 1.89
CA TYR A 82 15.49 -6.42 0.53
C TYR A 82 16.60 -5.40 0.24
N GLU A 83 16.87 -5.19 -1.05
CA GLU A 83 17.77 -4.11 -1.50
C GLU A 83 17.28 -2.74 -1.01
N TYR A 84 15.95 -2.52 -1.03
CA TYR A 84 15.29 -1.29 -0.59
C TYR A 84 14.67 -1.50 0.80
N SER A 85 15.50 -1.78 1.80
CA SER A 85 15.06 -1.87 3.20
C SER A 85 14.99 -0.49 3.88
N GLY A 86 14.05 -0.35 4.82
CA GLY A 86 13.82 0.89 5.59
C GLY A 86 12.66 1.73 5.06
N PRO A 87 12.53 3.00 5.51
CA PRO A 87 11.37 3.83 5.23
C PRO A 87 11.04 3.95 3.74
N LEU A 88 9.81 3.69 3.39
CA LEU A 88 9.24 3.80 2.05
C LEU A 88 9.56 5.16 1.42
N GLU A 89 9.38 6.24 2.16
CA GLU A 89 9.58 7.62 1.74
C GLU A 89 11.01 7.88 1.25
N LYS A 90 11.99 7.20 1.86
CA LYS A 90 13.40 7.33 1.49
C LYS A 90 13.78 6.45 0.29
N ASN A 91 13.03 5.40 0.03
CA ASN A 91 13.36 4.41 -0.97
C ASN A 91 12.71 4.66 -2.33
N ILE A 92 11.53 5.30 -2.38
CA ILE A 92 10.84 5.59 -3.65
C ILE A 92 11.74 6.36 -4.63
N SER A 93 12.51 7.33 -4.15
CA SER A 93 13.38 8.13 -5.03
C SER A 93 14.54 7.34 -5.64
N LYS A 94 14.94 6.23 -5.04
CA LYS A 94 16.11 5.42 -5.41
C LYS A 94 15.79 4.40 -6.51
N ILE A 95 14.54 3.98 -6.65
CA ILE A 95 14.17 3.01 -7.69
C ILE A 95 14.14 3.67 -9.07
N LYS A 96 14.26 2.85 -10.09
CA LYS A 96 13.98 3.24 -11.48
C LYS A 96 12.48 3.46 -11.65
N ASP A 97 12.11 4.21 -12.69
CA ASP A 97 10.71 4.36 -13.07
C ASP A 97 10.13 3.00 -13.46
N VAL A 98 8.88 2.76 -13.07
CA VAL A 98 8.14 1.51 -13.32
C VAL A 98 6.81 1.79 -14.00
N ASP A 99 6.19 0.76 -14.56
CA ASP A 99 4.87 0.90 -15.18
C ASP A 99 3.75 0.88 -14.14
N LEU A 100 3.90 0.07 -13.09
CA LEU A 100 2.92 -0.10 -12.01
C LEU A 100 3.61 0.01 -10.64
N TYR A 101 2.98 0.73 -9.71
CA TYR A 101 3.36 0.73 -8.31
C TYR A 101 2.25 0.11 -7.46
N ILE A 102 2.61 -0.75 -6.52
CA ILE A 102 1.71 -1.31 -5.52
C ILE A 102 2.01 -0.64 -4.19
N CYS A 103 0.98 -0.06 -3.57
CA CYS A 103 1.01 0.56 -2.26
C CYS A 103 -0.17 0.01 -1.46
N SER A 104 0.00 -1.18 -0.91
CA SER A 104 -1.06 -1.93 -0.23
C SER A 104 -0.84 -1.93 1.26
N GLU A 105 -1.78 -1.37 2.02
CA GLU A 105 -1.70 -1.25 3.48
C GLU A 105 -0.38 -0.57 3.91
N SER A 106 -0.19 0.65 3.46
CA SER A 106 1.07 1.34 3.63
C SER A 106 0.92 2.83 3.94
N ILE A 107 -0.02 3.52 3.29
CA ILE A 107 -0.14 4.98 3.45
C ILE A 107 -0.65 5.39 4.83
N GLU A 108 -1.35 4.51 5.52
CA GLU A 108 -1.77 4.68 6.92
C GLU A 108 -0.61 4.63 7.91
N HIS A 109 0.54 4.06 7.52
CA HIS A 109 1.74 3.89 8.33
C HIS A 109 2.82 4.95 8.11
N VAL A 110 2.62 5.90 7.20
CA VAL A 110 3.61 6.93 6.88
C VAL A 110 3.27 8.28 7.52
N GLU A 111 4.29 9.11 7.77
CA GLU A 111 4.07 10.43 8.38
C GLU A 111 3.37 11.41 7.44
N ASP A 112 3.69 11.36 6.14
CA ASP A 112 3.10 12.22 5.11
C ASP A 112 2.62 11.44 3.90
N PRO A 113 1.36 10.95 3.93
CA PRO A 113 0.73 10.23 2.81
C PRO A 113 0.73 11.01 1.49
N SER A 114 0.57 12.34 1.56
CA SER A 114 0.56 13.20 0.38
C SER A 114 1.92 13.20 -0.32
N SER A 115 3.01 13.33 0.44
CA SER A 115 4.38 13.28 -0.08
C SER A 115 4.71 11.93 -0.70
N VAL A 116 4.26 10.83 -0.07
CA VAL A 116 4.41 9.47 -0.59
C VAL A 116 3.70 9.31 -1.93
N LEU A 117 2.42 9.66 -2.01
CA LEU A 117 1.64 9.56 -3.25
C LEU A 117 2.22 10.40 -4.38
N ASN A 118 2.69 11.63 -4.09
CA ASN A 118 3.40 12.49 -5.05
C ASN A 118 4.72 11.86 -5.53
N SER A 119 5.45 11.20 -4.63
CA SER A 119 6.71 10.55 -4.96
C SER A 119 6.50 9.31 -5.83
N ILE A 120 5.47 8.51 -5.53
CA ILE A 120 5.06 7.36 -6.36
C ILE A 120 4.65 7.84 -7.75
N ARG A 121 3.87 8.94 -7.85
CA ARG A 121 3.41 9.49 -9.14
C ARG A 121 4.56 9.86 -10.08
N LYS A 122 5.67 10.33 -9.53
CA LYS A 122 6.89 10.66 -10.31
C LYS A 122 7.61 9.42 -10.82
N LYS A 123 7.32 8.24 -10.27
CA LYS A 123 8.05 6.99 -10.51
C LYS A 123 7.23 5.95 -11.27
N SER A 124 5.91 6.13 -11.36
CA SER A 124 5.06 5.12 -12.00
C SER A 124 3.93 5.70 -12.83
N LYS A 125 3.48 4.93 -13.82
CA LYS A 125 2.38 5.29 -14.71
C LYS A 125 1.03 4.94 -14.12
N ALA A 126 0.98 3.89 -13.29
CA ALA A 126 -0.23 3.42 -12.63
C ALA A 126 0.06 3.05 -11.16
N LEU A 127 -0.97 3.12 -10.34
CA LEU A 127 -0.95 2.81 -8.93
C LEU A 127 -2.07 1.84 -8.57
N VAL A 128 -1.75 0.84 -7.78
CA VAL A 128 -2.73 0.09 -6.99
C VAL A 128 -2.53 0.47 -5.53
N LEU A 129 -3.56 1.03 -4.92
CA LEU A 129 -3.57 1.46 -3.54
C LEU A 129 -4.59 0.65 -2.75
N SER A 130 -4.26 0.21 -1.55
CA SER A 130 -5.26 -0.22 -0.56
C SER A 130 -4.95 0.35 0.82
N THR A 131 -6.00 0.63 1.60
CA THR A 131 -5.90 1.12 2.97
C THR A 131 -7.22 0.90 3.69
N PRO A 132 -7.25 0.73 5.03
CA PRO A 132 -8.47 0.78 5.80
C PRO A 132 -9.21 2.11 5.60
N ILE A 133 -10.54 2.06 5.47
CA ILE A 133 -11.41 3.24 5.43
C ILE A 133 -12.40 3.20 6.58
N ASP A 134 -12.86 4.39 7.01
CA ASP A 134 -13.83 4.57 8.11
C ASP A 134 -13.39 3.98 9.47
N ALA A 135 -12.07 3.76 9.65
CA ALA A 135 -11.46 3.23 10.86
C ALA A 135 -11.17 4.33 11.91
N TRP A 136 -12.18 5.15 12.25
CA TRP A 136 -12.04 6.36 13.08
C TRP A 136 -11.59 6.10 14.53
N TYR A 137 -11.73 4.86 15.01
CA TYR A 137 -11.41 4.40 16.37
C TYR A 137 -10.39 3.27 16.35
N ASP A 138 -9.56 3.23 15.30
CA ASP A 138 -8.55 2.21 15.13
C ASP A 138 -7.54 2.19 16.30
N THR A 139 -7.34 1.01 16.85
CA THR A 139 -6.42 0.74 17.97
C THR A 139 -5.09 0.14 17.52
N ASN A 140 -4.92 -0.15 16.23
CA ASN A 140 -3.63 -0.63 15.72
C ASN A 140 -2.58 0.47 15.88
N GLU A 141 -1.54 0.19 16.66
CA GLU A 141 -0.51 1.17 17.02
C GLU A 141 0.30 1.65 15.82
N GLU A 142 0.31 0.90 14.72
CA GLU A 142 1.02 1.21 13.48
C GLU A 142 0.25 2.14 12.56
N HIS A 143 -1.07 2.31 12.75
CA HIS A 143 -1.91 3.17 11.90
C HIS A 143 -1.95 4.59 12.45
N TYR A 144 -1.38 5.53 11.73
CA TYR A 144 -1.36 6.95 12.12
C TYR A 144 -2.57 7.73 11.66
N TRP A 145 -3.29 7.25 10.64
CA TRP A 145 -4.33 7.99 9.96
C TRP A 145 -5.64 7.23 9.90
N ALA A 146 -6.76 7.99 10.04
CA ALA A 146 -8.08 7.54 9.67
C ALA A 146 -8.68 8.51 8.65
N TRP A 147 -9.36 7.95 7.68
CA TRP A 147 -10.00 8.62 6.56
C TRP A 147 -11.17 7.82 6.02
N ASN A 148 -12.04 8.48 5.26
CA ASN A 148 -13.03 7.80 4.44
C ASN A 148 -12.56 7.70 2.98
N ARG A 149 -13.36 7.06 2.15
CA ARG A 149 -13.10 6.92 0.72
C ARG A 149 -12.77 8.28 0.05
N GLN A 150 -13.60 9.29 0.28
CA GLN A 150 -13.44 10.59 -0.39
C GLN A 150 -12.16 11.32 0.02
N ASP A 151 -11.75 11.17 1.28
CA ASP A 151 -10.49 11.73 1.76
C ASP A 151 -9.29 11.12 1.01
N VAL A 152 -9.26 9.78 0.85
CA VAL A 152 -8.21 9.08 0.11
C VAL A 152 -8.21 9.46 -1.36
N GLU A 153 -9.39 9.49 -2.01
CA GLU A 153 -9.50 9.95 -3.41
C GLU A 153 -9.01 11.38 -3.59
N THR A 154 -9.28 12.26 -2.62
CA THR A 154 -8.78 13.65 -2.63
C THR A 154 -7.25 13.69 -2.53
N LEU A 155 -6.64 12.89 -1.64
CA LEU A 155 -5.18 12.76 -1.55
C LEU A 155 -4.56 12.29 -2.87
N MET A 156 -5.15 11.27 -3.48
CA MET A 156 -4.69 10.74 -4.77
C MET A 156 -4.81 11.78 -5.89
N MET A 157 -5.96 12.44 -6.01
CA MET A 157 -6.17 13.47 -7.04
C MET A 157 -5.22 14.66 -6.87
N ASN A 158 -4.96 15.10 -5.65
CA ASN A 158 -3.98 16.16 -5.36
C ASN A 158 -2.55 15.75 -5.75
N ALA A 159 -2.23 14.47 -5.72
CA ALA A 159 -0.96 13.92 -6.17
C ALA A 159 -0.93 13.64 -7.71
N GLY A 160 -2.00 13.98 -8.44
CA GLY A 160 -2.10 13.81 -9.90
C GLY A 160 -2.50 12.41 -10.35
N TRP A 161 -3.11 11.62 -9.47
CA TRP A 161 -3.70 10.33 -9.80
C TRP A 161 -5.17 10.49 -10.18
N THR A 162 -5.61 9.72 -11.17
CA THR A 162 -7.03 9.57 -11.50
C THR A 162 -7.49 8.18 -11.05
N PRO A 163 -8.37 8.07 -10.03
CA PRO A 163 -8.96 6.80 -9.63
C PRO A 163 -9.91 6.28 -10.72
N ASP A 164 -9.54 5.19 -11.39
CA ASP A 164 -10.34 4.58 -12.47
C ASP A 164 -11.19 3.42 -11.93
N VAL A 165 -10.70 2.72 -10.91
CA VAL A 165 -11.37 1.57 -10.30
C VAL A 165 -11.42 1.78 -8.79
N PHE A 166 -12.54 1.45 -8.18
CA PHE A 166 -12.70 1.38 -6.73
C PHE A 166 -13.40 0.08 -6.34
N ILE A 167 -12.81 -0.62 -5.37
CA ILE A 167 -13.38 -1.79 -4.72
C ILE A 167 -13.46 -1.52 -3.23
N MET A 168 -14.62 -1.74 -2.63
CA MET A 168 -14.78 -1.75 -1.17
C MET A 168 -14.85 -3.20 -0.72
N LEU A 169 -13.96 -3.59 0.17
CA LEU A 169 -13.92 -4.94 0.74
C LEU A 169 -14.21 -4.86 2.24
N ASP A 170 -15.36 -5.35 2.64
CA ASP A 170 -15.71 -5.49 4.06
C ASP A 170 -15.22 -6.84 4.58
N THR A 171 -14.15 -6.82 5.38
CA THR A 171 -13.61 -8.03 6.02
C THR A 171 -14.17 -8.25 7.43
N THR A 172 -15.00 -7.35 7.94
CA THR A 172 -15.62 -7.49 9.27
C THR A 172 -16.58 -8.69 9.31
N VAL A 173 -17.14 -9.06 8.17
CA VAL A 173 -17.96 -10.28 8.00
C VAL A 173 -17.18 -11.59 8.23
N PHE A 174 -15.86 -11.53 8.25
CA PHE A 174 -14.94 -12.63 8.56
C PHE A 174 -14.28 -12.50 9.93
N GLY A 175 -14.71 -11.51 10.74
CA GLY A 175 -14.14 -11.24 12.07
C GLY A 175 -12.85 -10.41 12.06
N GLU A 176 -12.45 -9.84 10.92
CA GLU A 176 -11.36 -8.89 10.82
C GLU A 176 -11.83 -7.47 11.18
N PRO A 177 -10.95 -6.57 11.64
CA PRO A 177 -11.38 -5.27 12.15
C PRO A 177 -11.72 -4.21 11.09
N TYR A 178 -11.47 -4.45 9.79
CA TYR A 178 -11.43 -3.38 8.79
C TYR A 178 -12.37 -3.56 7.61
N ILE A 179 -12.81 -2.41 7.11
CA ILE A 179 -13.30 -2.23 5.74
C ILE A 179 -12.16 -1.60 4.95
N TYR A 180 -11.81 -2.18 3.83
CA TYR A 180 -10.73 -1.69 2.96
C TYR A 180 -11.28 -0.98 1.74
N GLY A 181 -10.72 0.18 1.43
CA GLY A 181 -10.78 0.77 0.11
C GLY A 181 -9.60 0.30 -0.73
N MET A 182 -9.85 -0.05 -1.98
CA MET A 182 -8.84 -0.46 -2.95
C MET A 182 -9.05 0.32 -4.25
N TRP A 183 -8.00 0.92 -4.77
CA TRP A 183 -8.06 1.76 -5.96
C TRP A 183 -7.05 1.31 -7.01
N GLY A 184 -7.48 1.33 -8.28
CA GLY A 184 -6.61 1.34 -9.44
C GLY A 184 -6.61 2.72 -10.07
N CYS A 185 -5.42 3.31 -10.28
CA CYS A 185 -5.27 4.70 -10.70
C CYS A 185 -4.27 4.83 -11.86
N LYS A 186 -4.45 5.88 -12.68
CA LYS A 186 -3.51 6.31 -13.74
C LYS A 186 -3.12 7.77 -13.58
#